data_1d13555ee23773883caab6e41d23a042
#
_entry.id   1d13555ee23773883caab6e41d23a042
#
_cell.length_a   1.000
_cell.length_b   1.000
_cell.length_c   1.000
_cell.angle_alpha   90.00
_cell.angle_beta   90.00
_cell.angle_gamma   90.00
#
_symmetry.space_group_name_H-M   'P 1'
#
loop_
_entity.id
_entity.type
_entity.pdbx_description
1 polymer ?
#
loop_
_entity_poly.entity_id
_entity_poly.type
_entity_poly.pdbx_seq_one_letter_code
_entity_poly.pdbx_strand_id
1 'polypeptide(L)'
;MKDSLVLLGRVPAHPDSRCWFLAWNPAGTLLASCGGDRRVRIWGTEGDNWICRSVLAEGHQRTVRKVAWSPCGNYLASASFDATTCIWKKNQDDFECVTTLEGHENEVKSVAWAPSGNLLATCSRDKSVWVWEIDEEDEYECVSVLNSHTQDVKHVVWHPSQELLASASYDDTVKLYQEEEDDWVCCATLEGHKSTVWSLAFDPSGQRLASCSDDRTVRIWRQYLPGNEQGVACSSSDPSWKCICTLSGFHSRTIYDVAWCSLTGALATACGDDAIRVFEEDPGSDPQQPTFSLTAHLPQAHSQDVNCVAWNPKEQGLLASCSDDGELAFWKYQQPEGL
;
A
#
# COMPACT_ATOMS: atom_id res chain seq x y z
N MET A 1 -17.41 -12.57 -22.49
CA MET A 1 -17.14 -12.26 -21.07
C MET A 1 -17.72 -10.88 -20.78
N LYS A 2 -18.66 -10.74 -19.84
CA LYS A 2 -19.09 -9.44 -19.37
C LYS A 2 -17.88 -8.78 -18.71
N ASP A 3 -17.62 -7.51 -19.05
CA ASP A 3 -16.56 -6.75 -18.40
C ASP A 3 -16.82 -6.69 -16.89
N SER A 4 -15.99 -7.40 -16.13
CA SER A 4 -16.13 -7.49 -14.67
C SER A 4 -15.61 -6.24 -13.97
N LEU A 5 -14.97 -5.32 -14.70
CA LEU A 5 -14.47 -4.04 -14.21
C LEU A 5 -15.02 -2.92 -15.11
N VAL A 6 -15.92 -2.09 -14.55
CA VAL A 6 -16.65 -1.05 -15.29
C VAL A 6 -16.19 0.33 -14.82
N LEU A 7 -15.87 1.20 -15.78
CA LEU A 7 -15.48 2.59 -15.49
C LEU A 7 -16.68 3.39 -14.96
N LEU A 8 -16.53 3.97 -13.77
CA LEU A 8 -17.52 4.89 -13.18
C LEU A 8 -17.21 6.36 -13.48
N GLY A 9 -15.94 6.72 -13.60
CA GLY A 9 -15.54 8.08 -13.90
C GLY A 9 -14.03 8.26 -13.89
N ARG A 10 -13.59 9.39 -14.48
CA ARG A 10 -12.18 9.85 -14.48
C ARG A 10 -12.12 11.31 -14.10
N VAL A 11 -11.06 11.70 -13.41
CA VAL A 11 -10.78 13.10 -13.11
C VAL A 11 -9.30 13.42 -13.36
N PRO A 12 -8.97 14.58 -13.94
CA PRO A 12 -7.58 15.02 -14.09
C PRO A 12 -7.06 15.57 -12.77
N ALA A 13 -6.58 14.68 -11.92
CA ALA A 13 -6.25 15.01 -10.54
C ALA A 13 -4.94 15.78 -10.38
N HIS A 14 -3.90 15.42 -11.15
CA HIS A 14 -2.58 16.05 -11.14
C HIS A 14 -2.18 16.39 -12.58
N PRO A 15 -2.76 17.47 -13.16
CA PRO A 15 -2.49 17.85 -14.56
C PRO A 15 -0.99 18.07 -14.80
N ASP A 16 -0.49 17.56 -15.92
CA ASP A 16 0.92 17.66 -16.34
C ASP A 16 1.91 17.06 -15.34
N SER A 17 1.46 16.17 -14.47
CA SER A 17 2.26 15.52 -13.44
C SER A 17 1.83 14.07 -13.23
N ARG A 18 2.75 13.25 -12.75
CA ARG A 18 2.43 11.87 -12.37
C ARG A 18 1.63 11.84 -11.08
N CYS A 19 0.58 11.05 -11.03
CA CYS A 19 -0.09 10.69 -9.78
C CYS A 19 0.53 9.39 -9.25
N TRP A 20 1.15 9.47 -8.08
CA TRP A 20 1.95 8.38 -7.55
C TRP A 20 1.19 7.43 -6.64
N PHE A 21 0.25 7.93 -5.87
CA PHE A 21 -0.43 7.11 -4.86
C PHE A 21 -1.83 7.61 -4.51
N LEU A 22 -2.65 6.67 -4.02
CA LEU A 22 -4.01 6.91 -3.55
C LEU A 22 -4.23 6.24 -2.19
N ALA A 23 -5.03 6.87 -1.34
CA ALA A 23 -5.46 6.26 -0.09
C ALA A 23 -6.88 6.71 0.26
N TRP A 24 -7.77 5.74 0.50
CA TRP A 24 -9.09 5.99 1.06
C TRP A 24 -8.98 6.27 2.56
N ASN A 25 -9.79 7.20 3.07
CA ASN A 25 -9.93 7.33 4.50
C ASN A 25 -10.65 6.10 5.08
N PRO A 26 -10.54 5.83 6.40
CA PRO A 26 -11.18 4.64 6.98
C PRO A 26 -12.70 4.56 6.78
N ALA A 27 -13.37 5.70 6.70
CA ALA A 27 -14.81 5.77 6.45
C ALA A 27 -15.19 5.49 4.99
N GLY A 28 -14.22 5.48 4.06
CA GLY A 28 -14.48 5.28 2.63
C GLY A 28 -15.15 6.46 1.93
N THR A 29 -15.17 7.63 2.56
CA THR A 29 -15.87 8.84 2.08
C THR A 29 -14.96 9.81 1.36
N LEU A 30 -13.66 9.76 1.63
CA LEU A 30 -12.64 10.64 1.05
C LEU A 30 -11.49 9.81 0.48
N LEU A 31 -10.96 10.29 -0.64
CA LEU A 31 -9.77 9.73 -1.28
C LEU A 31 -8.69 10.79 -1.31
N ALA A 32 -7.49 10.46 -0.81
CA ALA A 32 -6.31 11.30 -0.96
C ALA A 32 -5.48 10.84 -2.15
N SER A 33 -5.01 11.78 -2.95
CA SER A 33 -4.07 11.54 -4.05
C SER A 33 -2.84 12.41 -3.88
N CYS A 34 -1.71 11.96 -4.41
CA CYS A 34 -0.46 12.72 -4.37
C CYS A 34 0.33 12.55 -5.66
N GLY A 35 1.17 13.52 -5.97
CA GLY A 35 1.84 13.53 -7.25
C GLY A 35 3.15 14.30 -7.32
N GLY A 36 3.71 14.30 -8.52
CA GLY A 36 4.93 15.02 -8.86
C GLY A 36 4.81 16.55 -8.79
N ASP A 37 3.59 17.07 -8.75
CA ASP A 37 3.28 18.49 -8.57
C ASP A 37 3.47 19.00 -7.13
N ARG A 38 3.97 18.14 -6.21
CA ARG A 38 4.24 18.43 -4.79
C ARG A 38 2.99 18.63 -3.94
N ARG A 39 1.84 18.20 -4.42
CA ARG A 39 0.55 18.44 -3.79
C ARG A 39 -0.11 17.13 -3.40
N VAL A 40 -0.92 17.25 -2.35
CA VAL A 40 -1.92 16.25 -1.97
C VAL A 40 -3.28 16.84 -2.24
N ARG A 41 -4.16 16.06 -2.85
CA ARG A 41 -5.55 16.46 -3.08
C ARG A 41 -6.49 15.49 -2.39
N ILE A 42 -7.56 16.04 -1.84
CA ILE A 42 -8.61 15.29 -1.16
C ILE A 42 -9.86 15.35 -2.01
N TRP A 43 -10.38 14.18 -2.36
CA TRP A 43 -11.52 14.00 -3.24
C TRP A 43 -12.70 13.43 -2.47
N GLY A 44 -13.88 13.96 -2.73
CA GLY A 44 -15.16 13.47 -2.22
C GLY A 44 -16.20 13.45 -3.32
N THR A 45 -17.37 12.89 -3.02
CA THR A 45 -18.46 12.80 -3.98
C THR A 45 -19.48 13.94 -3.80
N GLU A 46 -20.01 14.39 -4.91
CA GLU A 46 -21.20 15.24 -4.98
C GLU A 46 -22.12 14.66 -6.05
N GLY A 47 -23.19 13.99 -5.61
CA GLY A 47 -23.97 13.11 -6.49
C GLY A 47 -23.09 11.97 -7.00
N ASP A 48 -23.04 11.78 -8.30
CA ASP A 48 -22.22 10.75 -8.95
C ASP A 48 -20.81 11.26 -9.35
N ASN A 49 -20.49 12.51 -9.04
CA ASN A 49 -19.24 13.14 -9.45
C ASN A 49 -18.22 13.16 -8.32
N TRP A 50 -16.97 12.93 -8.66
CA TRP A 50 -15.82 13.10 -7.76
C TRP A 50 -15.27 14.51 -7.91
N ILE A 51 -15.23 15.25 -6.81
CA ILE A 51 -14.78 16.64 -6.77
C ILE A 51 -13.62 16.82 -5.80
N CYS A 52 -12.73 17.76 -6.11
CA CYS A 52 -11.62 18.11 -5.23
C CYS A 52 -12.16 18.98 -4.08
N ARG A 53 -12.07 18.45 -2.85
CA ARG A 53 -12.51 19.13 -1.63
C ARG A 53 -11.43 20.01 -1.03
N SER A 54 -10.16 19.62 -1.17
CA SER A 54 -9.04 20.32 -0.57
C SER A 54 -7.76 20.05 -1.35
N VAL A 55 -6.88 21.06 -1.40
CA VAL A 55 -5.54 20.96 -1.99
C VAL A 55 -4.52 21.32 -0.92
N LEU A 56 -3.63 20.38 -0.59
CA LEU A 56 -2.56 20.57 0.38
C LEU A 56 -1.27 20.91 -0.39
N ALA A 57 -0.98 22.20 -0.55
CA ALA A 57 0.05 22.68 -1.47
C ALA A 57 1.36 23.13 -0.81
N GLU A 58 1.36 23.43 0.50
CA GLU A 58 2.46 24.14 1.16
C GLU A 58 3.26 23.26 2.14
N GLY A 59 3.25 21.94 1.94
CA GLY A 59 3.96 21.02 2.84
C GLY A 59 5.30 20.54 2.31
N HIS A 60 5.44 20.41 1.00
CA HIS A 60 6.60 19.75 0.39
C HIS A 60 7.25 20.57 -0.72
N GLN A 61 8.56 20.37 -0.87
CA GLN A 61 9.40 21.04 -1.87
C GLN A 61 9.67 20.18 -3.10
N ARG A 62 9.30 18.90 -3.06
CA ARG A 62 9.49 17.92 -4.13
C ARG A 62 8.28 16.99 -4.20
N THR A 63 8.30 16.05 -5.16
CA THR A 63 7.29 15.02 -5.36
C THR A 63 6.80 14.43 -4.04
N VAL A 64 5.47 14.32 -3.89
CA VAL A 64 4.85 13.54 -2.82
C VAL A 64 4.63 12.12 -3.36
N ARG A 65 5.30 11.14 -2.74
CA ARG A 65 5.30 9.75 -3.24
C ARG A 65 4.18 8.90 -2.65
N LYS A 66 3.80 9.14 -1.41
CA LYS A 66 2.77 8.36 -0.73
C LYS A 66 2.00 9.19 0.29
N VAL A 67 0.75 8.82 0.50
CA VAL A 67 -0.12 9.37 1.55
C VAL A 67 -0.74 8.22 2.33
N ALA A 68 -1.01 8.45 3.61
CA ALA A 68 -1.63 7.47 4.48
C ALA A 68 -2.52 8.15 5.53
N TRP A 69 -3.76 7.69 5.66
CA TRP A 69 -4.68 8.15 6.67
C TRP A 69 -4.42 7.48 8.01
N SER A 70 -4.54 8.25 9.09
CA SER A 70 -4.57 7.66 10.43
C SER A 70 -5.81 6.77 10.62
N PRO A 71 -5.78 5.78 11.54
CA PRO A 71 -6.93 4.91 11.77
C PRO A 71 -8.21 5.65 12.20
N CYS A 72 -8.08 6.77 12.89
CA CYS A 72 -9.23 7.62 13.26
C CYS A 72 -9.75 8.49 12.10
N GLY A 73 -8.98 8.62 11.01
CA GLY A 73 -9.35 9.45 9.86
C GLY A 73 -9.11 10.95 10.04
N ASN A 74 -8.60 11.40 11.19
CA ASN A 74 -8.41 12.82 11.49
C ASN A 74 -7.04 13.36 11.07
N TYR A 75 -6.10 12.49 10.73
CA TYR A 75 -4.75 12.84 10.29
C TYR A 75 -4.41 12.17 8.97
N LEU A 76 -3.62 12.86 8.18
CA LEU A 76 -3.04 12.34 6.95
C LEU A 76 -1.53 12.54 7.01
N ALA A 77 -0.76 11.53 6.64
CA ALA A 77 0.68 11.63 6.49
C ALA A 77 1.05 11.63 5.01
N SER A 78 1.99 12.48 4.62
CA SER A 78 2.52 12.52 3.26
C SER A 78 4.04 12.39 3.24
N ALA A 79 4.53 11.43 2.46
CA ALA A 79 5.95 11.13 2.29
C ALA A 79 6.47 11.73 0.99
N SER A 80 7.61 12.44 1.06
CA SER A 80 8.11 13.20 -0.07
C SER A 80 9.57 12.91 -0.40
N PHE A 81 9.91 13.16 -1.64
CA PHE A 81 11.29 13.15 -2.14
C PHE A 81 12.14 14.26 -1.54
N ASP A 82 11.56 15.24 -0.83
CA ASP A 82 12.28 16.25 -0.08
C ASP A 82 12.88 15.72 1.25
N ALA A 83 12.82 14.41 1.48
CA ALA A 83 13.29 13.69 2.67
C ALA A 83 12.44 13.91 3.92
N THR A 84 11.26 14.48 3.79
CA THR A 84 10.35 14.75 4.92
C THR A 84 9.04 13.98 4.81
N THR A 85 8.38 13.87 5.96
CA THR A 85 6.99 13.42 6.08
C THR A 85 6.20 14.50 6.79
N CYS A 86 5.16 15.02 6.14
CA CYS A 86 4.26 15.99 6.75
C CYS A 86 3.08 15.29 7.38
N ILE A 87 2.67 15.76 8.55
CA ILE A 87 1.46 15.31 9.24
C ILE A 87 0.43 16.44 9.15
N TRP A 88 -0.70 16.12 8.55
CA TRP A 88 -1.81 17.03 8.32
C TRP A 88 -2.97 16.67 9.24
N LYS A 89 -3.50 17.65 9.95
CA LYS A 89 -4.68 17.50 10.80
C LYS A 89 -5.91 18.00 10.07
N LYS A 90 -6.95 17.20 10.05
CA LYS A 90 -8.25 17.58 9.50
C LYS A 90 -8.95 18.56 10.43
N ASN A 91 -9.36 19.70 9.89
CA ASN A 91 -10.13 20.72 10.59
C ASN A 91 -11.34 21.09 9.72
N GLN A 92 -12.50 20.50 10.02
CA GLN A 92 -13.71 20.57 9.20
C GLN A 92 -13.45 19.98 7.80
N ASP A 93 -13.53 20.78 6.73
CA ASP A 93 -13.28 20.34 5.35
C ASP A 93 -11.85 20.65 4.88
N ASP A 94 -11.02 21.20 5.74
CA ASP A 94 -9.65 21.63 5.42
C ASP A 94 -8.60 20.84 6.22
N PHE A 95 -7.35 20.96 5.80
CA PHE A 95 -6.20 20.26 6.41
C PHE A 95 -5.09 21.25 6.70
N GLU A 96 -4.51 21.15 7.89
CA GLU A 96 -3.39 21.96 8.32
C GLU A 96 -2.18 21.09 8.62
N CYS A 97 -1.01 21.48 8.11
CA CYS A 97 0.24 20.83 8.47
C CYS A 97 0.61 21.16 9.91
N VAL A 98 0.54 20.17 10.78
CA VAL A 98 0.80 20.36 12.23
C VAL A 98 2.22 19.99 12.63
N THR A 99 2.89 19.14 11.86
CA THR A 99 4.28 18.81 12.10
C THR A 99 4.94 18.25 10.83
N THR A 100 6.26 18.41 10.76
CA THR A 100 7.10 17.85 9.70
C THR A 100 8.14 16.95 10.35
N LEU A 101 8.17 15.68 9.94
CA LEU A 101 9.12 14.69 10.44
C LEU A 101 10.37 14.73 9.56
N GLU A 102 11.49 15.02 10.17
CA GLU A 102 12.79 15.13 9.51
C GLU A 102 13.78 14.08 10.05
N GLY A 103 14.80 13.78 9.28
CA GLY A 103 15.87 12.88 9.68
C GLY A 103 16.37 11.96 8.58
N HIS A 104 15.51 11.50 7.68
CA HIS A 104 15.96 10.74 6.52
C HIS A 104 16.92 11.59 5.65
N GLU A 105 17.94 10.93 5.10
CA GLU A 105 18.97 11.60 4.29
C GLU A 105 18.60 11.71 2.80
N ASN A 106 17.58 10.96 2.40
CA ASN A 106 17.12 10.90 1.01
C ASN A 106 15.60 10.86 0.95
N GLU A 107 15.06 10.72 -0.25
CA GLU A 107 13.63 10.64 -0.53
C GLU A 107 12.94 9.65 0.40
N VAL A 108 11.86 10.10 1.05
CA VAL A 108 10.96 9.22 1.79
C VAL A 108 9.98 8.62 0.79
N LYS A 109 9.99 7.29 0.69
CA LYS A 109 9.22 6.56 -0.33
C LYS A 109 7.86 6.12 0.16
N SER A 110 7.70 5.94 1.46
CA SER A 110 6.46 5.43 2.03
C SER A 110 6.29 5.84 3.48
N VAL A 111 5.03 5.90 3.90
CA VAL A 111 4.61 6.16 5.27
C VAL A 111 3.37 5.33 5.57
N ALA A 112 3.26 4.80 6.77
CA ALA A 112 2.11 4.00 7.18
C ALA A 112 1.85 4.12 8.69
N TRP A 113 0.58 4.22 9.05
CA TRP A 113 0.11 4.24 10.43
C TRP A 113 -0.14 2.82 10.92
N ALA A 114 0.29 2.51 12.14
CA ALA A 114 -0.12 1.28 12.80
C ALA A 114 -1.63 1.31 13.13
N PRO A 115 -2.30 0.15 13.19
CA PRO A 115 -3.73 0.10 13.53
C PRO A 115 -4.07 0.74 14.88
N SER A 116 -3.14 0.73 15.84
CA SER A 116 -3.30 1.38 17.14
C SER A 116 -3.37 2.91 17.06
N GLY A 117 -2.83 3.50 15.99
CA GLY A 117 -2.67 4.95 15.85
C GLY A 117 -1.50 5.53 16.65
N ASN A 118 -0.80 4.74 17.44
CA ASN A 118 0.31 5.18 18.30
C ASN A 118 1.68 5.08 17.64
N LEU A 119 1.77 4.40 16.51
CA LEU A 119 3.01 4.20 15.77
C LEU A 119 2.85 4.60 14.32
N LEU A 120 3.92 5.13 13.77
CA LEU A 120 4.05 5.47 12.36
C LEU A 120 5.36 4.90 11.84
N ALA A 121 5.39 4.38 10.64
CA ALA A 121 6.61 3.95 9.97
C ALA A 121 6.87 4.78 8.73
N THR A 122 8.14 5.11 8.50
CA THR A 122 8.62 5.73 7.26
C THR A 122 9.76 4.91 6.67
N CYS A 123 9.93 4.95 5.37
CA CYS A 123 11.06 4.31 4.71
C CYS A 123 11.61 5.21 3.60
N SER A 124 12.88 4.99 3.24
CA SER A 124 13.59 5.93 2.40
C SER A 124 14.56 5.24 1.43
N ARG A 125 14.94 6.01 0.41
CA ARG A 125 16.08 5.72 -0.46
C ARG A 125 17.40 5.60 0.32
N ASP A 126 17.47 6.16 1.54
CA ASP A 126 18.63 6.02 2.44
C ASP A 126 18.81 4.60 3.00
N LYS A 127 17.98 3.63 2.55
CA LYS A 127 18.01 2.20 2.90
C LYS A 127 17.47 1.89 4.29
N SER A 128 16.87 2.86 4.97
CA SER A 128 16.38 2.71 6.33
C SER A 128 14.85 2.70 6.43
N VAL A 129 14.38 2.05 7.48
CA VAL A 129 13.00 2.08 7.96
C VAL A 129 13.03 2.71 9.35
N TRP A 130 12.20 3.72 9.57
CA TRP A 130 12.11 4.42 10.86
C TRP A 130 10.77 4.14 11.50
N VAL A 131 10.78 3.89 12.81
CA VAL A 131 9.56 3.74 13.61
C VAL A 131 9.45 4.96 14.51
N TRP A 132 8.29 5.60 14.44
CA TRP A 132 7.94 6.80 15.21
C TRP A 132 6.84 6.46 16.20
N GLU A 133 7.01 6.91 17.43
CA GLU A 133 6.00 6.81 18.47
C GLU A 133 5.25 8.13 18.59
N ILE A 134 3.93 8.06 18.77
CA ILE A 134 3.05 9.20 18.89
C ILE A 134 2.48 9.20 20.29
N ASP A 135 2.75 10.25 21.08
CA ASP A 135 2.26 10.38 22.43
C ASP A 135 0.83 10.97 22.49
N GLU A 136 0.31 11.13 23.71
CA GLU A 136 -1.04 11.66 23.95
C GLU A 136 -1.19 13.13 23.55
N GLU A 137 -0.08 13.85 23.40
CA GLU A 137 -0.04 15.26 22.99
C GLU A 137 0.22 15.43 21.49
N ASP A 138 0.11 14.34 20.70
CA ASP A 138 0.41 14.30 19.26
C ASP A 138 1.87 14.69 18.92
N GLU A 139 2.79 14.43 19.84
CA GLU A 139 4.23 14.59 19.60
C GLU A 139 4.82 13.31 19.01
N TYR A 140 5.67 13.46 18.02
CA TYR A 140 6.30 12.37 17.27
C TYR A 140 7.77 12.23 17.66
N GLU A 141 8.15 11.02 18.09
CA GLU A 141 9.52 10.68 18.45
C GLU A 141 9.98 9.45 17.66
N CYS A 142 11.15 9.54 17.01
CA CYS A 142 11.77 8.39 16.37
C CYS A 142 12.34 7.47 17.45
N VAL A 143 11.76 6.26 17.57
CA VAL A 143 12.17 5.27 18.58
C VAL A 143 13.07 4.19 18.01
N SER A 144 13.13 4.05 16.69
CA SER A 144 14.02 3.07 16.06
C SER A 144 14.38 3.45 14.63
N VAL A 145 15.63 3.22 14.26
CA VAL A 145 16.15 3.32 12.90
C VAL A 145 16.65 1.94 12.48
N LEU A 146 16.00 1.33 11.51
CA LEU A 146 16.25 -0.03 11.06
C LEU A 146 17.05 -0.01 9.74
N ASN A 147 18.29 -0.47 9.78
CA ASN A 147 19.22 -0.49 8.66
C ASN A 147 19.44 -1.91 8.12
N SER A 148 18.37 -2.67 7.93
CA SER A 148 18.46 -4.08 7.54
C SER A 148 18.45 -4.30 6.01
N HIS A 149 17.91 -3.35 5.24
CA HIS A 149 17.96 -3.38 3.78
C HIS A 149 19.29 -2.86 3.24
N THR A 150 19.72 -3.39 2.09
CA THR A 150 20.97 -3.01 1.44
C THR A 150 20.79 -1.99 0.31
N GLN A 151 19.55 -1.68 -0.03
CA GLN A 151 19.17 -0.75 -1.07
C GLN A 151 17.92 0.06 -0.67
N ASP A 152 17.50 0.97 -1.54
CA ASP A 152 16.31 1.79 -1.44
C ASP A 152 15.10 0.99 -0.93
N VAL A 153 14.43 1.47 0.10
CA VAL A 153 13.21 0.87 0.65
C VAL A 153 12.01 1.58 0.00
N LYS A 154 11.16 0.80 -0.69
CA LYS A 154 10.06 1.33 -1.53
C LYS A 154 8.74 1.48 -0.80
N HIS A 155 8.45 0.62 0.17
CA HIS A 155 7.12 0.54 0.76
C HIS A 155 7.18 0.00 2.18
N VAL A 156 6.29 0.49 3.04
CA VAL A 156 6.04 -0.04 4.38
C VAL A 156 4.55 -0.21 4.59
N VAL A 157 4.18 -1.25 5.32
CA VAL A 157 2.79 -1.54 5.69
C VAL A 157 2.77 -2.22 7.06
N TRP A 158 1.76 -1.91 7.87
CA TRP A 158 1.54 -2.55 9.15
C TRP A 158 0.59 -3.74 9.03
N HIS A 159 0.82 -4.77 9.84
CA HIS A 159 -0.13 -5.86 10.03
C HIS A 159 -1.47 -5.30 10.55
N PRO A 160 -2.63 -5.84 10.10
CA PRO A 160 -3.93 -5.26 10.45
C PRO A 160 -4.32 -5.39 11.92
N SER A 161 -3.71 -6.31 12.69
CA SER A 161 -4.09 -6.57 14.09
C SER A 161 -2.91 -6.80 15.05
N GLN A 162 -1.68 -6.83 14.55
CA GLN A 162 -0.47 -7.02 15.37
C GLN A 162 0.48 -5.85 15.15
N GLU A 163 1.36 -5.58 16.12
CA GLU A 163 2.46 -4.63 15.94
C GLU A 163 3.60 -5.28 15.16
N LEU A 164 3.32 -5.60 13.91
CA LEU A 164 4.22 -6.21 12.95
C LEU A 164 4.30 -5.31 11.72
N LEU A 165 5.49 -4.88 11.37
CA LEU A 165 5.76 -4.00 10.23
C LEU A 165 6.41 -4.78 9.10
N ALA A 166 6.03 -4.52 7.87
CA ALA A 166 6.64 -5.10 6.69
C ALA A 166 7.20 -4.01 5.77
N SER A 167 8.33 -4.27 5.15
CA SER A 167 8.96 -3.38 4.16
C SER A 167 9.33 -4.11 2.89
N ALA A 168 9.29 -3.40 1.77
CA ALA A 168 9.66 -3.88 0.44
C ALA A 168 10.79 -3.03 -0.12
N SER A 169 11.77 -3.65 -0.80
CA SER A 169 12.99 -2.96 -1.19
C SER A 169 13.47 -3.26 -2.61
N TYR A 170 14.28 -2.34 -3.12
CA TYR A 170 15.11 -2.49 -4.32
C TYR A 170 16.13 -3.64 -4.18
N ASP A 171 16.40 -4.11 -2.96
CA ASP A 171 17.27 -5.27 -2.70
C ASP A 171 16.60 -6.62 -2.96
N ASP A 172 15.41 -6.64 -3.57
CA ASP A 172 14.63 -7.82 -3.95
C ASP A 172 13.98 -8.55 -2.78
N THR A 173 14.03 -8.00 -1.57
CA THR A 173 13.52 -8.64 -0.37
C THR A 173 12.32 -7.93 0.24
N VAL A 174 11.57 -8.70 1.01
CA VAL A 174 10.58 -8.22 1.97
C VAL A 174 11.12 -8.52 3.36
N LYS A 175 11.05 -7.56 4.27
CA LYS A 175 11.48 -7.75 5.65
C LYS A 175 10.33 -7.45 6.61
N LEU A 176 10.33 -8.18 7.72
CA LEU A 176 9.34 -8.03 8.77
C LEU A 176 10.06 -7.60 10.06
N TYR A 177 9.43 -6.72 10.81
CA TYR A 177 9.97 -6.13 12.01
C TYR A 177 8.97 -6.22 13.15
N GLN A 178 9.47 -6.51 14.34
CA GLN A 178 8.69 -6.52 15.58
C GLN A 178 9.48 -5.89 16.71
N GLU A 179 8.78 -5.47 17.75
CA GLU A 179 9.41 -5.00 18.98
C GLU A 179 9.86 -6.20 19.82
N GLU A 180 11.10 -6.17 20.27
CA GLU A 180 11.71 -7.18 21.11
C GLU A 180 12.59 -6.47 22.14
N GLU A 181 12.32 -6.69 23.44
CA GLU A 181 13.07 -6.08 24.55
C GLU A 181 13.24 -4.55 24.43
N ASP A 182 12.13 -3.85 24.18
CA ASP A 182 12.06 -2.38 24.03
C ASP A 182 12.79 -1.80 22.79
N ASP A 183 13.18 -2.63 21.84
CA ASP A 183 13.74 -2.19 20.56
C ASP A 183 13.06 -2.92 19.38
N TRP A 184 13.13 -2.32 18.20
CA TRP A 184 12.62 -2.91 16.98
C TRP A 184 13.71 -3.71 16.28
N VAL A 185 13.37 -4.93 15.87
CA VAL A 185 14.31 -5.85 15.22
C VAL A 185 13.68 -6.44 13.96
N CYS A 186 14.53 -6.78 12.99
CA CYS A 186 14.12 -7.56 11.82
C CYS A 186 13.94 -9.02 12.24
N CYS A 187 12.70 -9.52 12.20
CA CYS A 187 12.37 -10.88 12.62
C CYS A 187 12.24 -11.86 11.46
N ALA A 188 12.14 -11.39 10.21
CA ALA A 188 12.08 -12.26 9.03
C ALA A 188 12.55 -11.52 7.79
N THR A 189 13.18 -12.26 6.88
CA THR A 189 13.52 -11.82 5.53
C THR A 189 12.91 -12.79 4.54
N LEU A 190 12.04 -12.28 3.65
CA LEU A 190 11.35 -13.07 2.65
C LEU A 190 12.07 -12.92 1.31
N GLU A 191 12.73 -13.97 0.90
CA GLU A 191 13.49 -14.03 -0.34
C GLU A 191 12.72 -14.84 -1.39
N GLY A 192 12.84 -14.45 -2.64
CA GLY A 192 12.19 -15.13 -3.75
C GLY A 192 12.00 -14.26 -4.97
N HIS A 193 11.64 -12.99 -4.78
CA HIS A 193 11.62 -12.05 -5.91
C HIS A 193 13.01 -11.89 -6.53
N LYS A 194 13.03 -11.72 -7.84
CA LYS A 194 14.28 -11.62 -8.63
C LYS A 194 14.62 -10.18 -9.03
N SER A 195 13.83 -9.24 -8.58
CA SER A 195 14.00 -7.80 -8.83
C SER A 195 13.27 -6.99 -7.76
N THR A 196 13.34 -5.67 -7.87
CA THR A 196 12.73 -4.71 -6.94
C THR A 196 11.33 -5.12 -6.50
N VAL A 197 11.07 -5.13 -5.20
CA VAL A 197 9.74 -5.28 -4.62
C VAL A 197 9.15 -3.90 -4.39
N TRP A 198 8.02 -3.61 -5.04
CA TRP A 198 7.43 -2.28 -5.06
C TRP A 198 6.36 -2.04 -4.01
N SER A 199 5.56 -3.04 -3.70
CA SER A 199 4.43 -2.87 -2.79
C SER A 199 4.08 -4.16 -2.06
N LEU A 200 3.36 -3.99 -0.96
CA LEU A 200 2.91 -5.03 -0.06
C LEU A 200 1.46 -4.80 0.33
N ALA A 201 0.72 -5.88 0.56
CA ALA A 201 -0.63 -5.82 1.11
C ALA A 201 -0.90 -7.05 1.98
N PHE A 202 -1.27 -6.85 3.24
CA PHE A 202 -1.80 -7.93 4.07
C PHE A 202 -3.23 -8.27 3.67
N ASP A 203 -3.60 -9.54 3.79
CA ASP A 203 -5.01 -9.92 3.72
C ASP A 203 -5.75 -9.47 5.01
N PRO A 204 -7.10 -9.49 5.01
CA PRO A 204 -7.86 -9.05 6.18
C PRO A 204 -7.56 -9.80 7.47
N SER A 205 -7.19 -11.07 7.38
CA SER A 205 -6.83 -11.89 8.55
C SER A 205 -5.43 -11.62 9.08
N GLY A 206 -4.56 -11.02 8.25
CA GLY A 206 -3.14 -10.84 8.55
C GLY A 206 -2.30 -12.10 8.47
N GLN A 207 -2.87 -13.25 8.13
CA GLN A 207 -2.13 -14.50 7.96
C GLN A 207 -1.32 -14.54 6.67
N ARG A 208 -1.74 -13.78 5.67
CA ARG A 208 -1.11 -13.73 4.35
C ARG A 208 -0.65 -12.33 4.01
N LEU A 209 0.43 -12.24 3.27
CA LEU A 209 1.01 -11.02 2.75
C LEU A 209 1.24 -11.18 1.25
N ALA A 210 0.78 -10.23 0.46
CA ALA A 210 1.07 -10.16 -0.98
C ALA A 210 2.20 -9.18 -1.23
N SER A 211 3.12 -9.54 -2.12
CA SER A 211 4.19 -8.66 -2.61
C SER A 211 4.18 -8.63 -4.13
N CYS A 212 4.55 -7.50 -4.72
CA CYS A 212 4.63 -7.34 -6.18
C CYS A 212 5.96 -6.70 -6.59
N SER A 213 6.41 -7.01 -7.81
CA SER A 213 7.80 -6.76 -8.20
C SER A 213 7.97 -6.40 -9.67
N ASP A 214 9.15 -5.82 -9.98
CA ASP A 214 9.71 -5.70 -11.33
C ASP A 214 9.86 -7.04 -12.02
N ASP A 215 9.94 -8.15 -11.30
CA ASP A 215 10.04 -9.49 -11.87
C ASP A 215 8.71 -9.95 -12.50
N ARG A 216 7.69 -9.09 -12.51
CA ARG A 216 6.37 -9.31 -13.09
C ARG A 216 5.54 -10.37 -12.38
N THR A 217 5.85 -10.64 -11.12
CA THR A 217 5.13 -11.60 -10.29
C THR A 217 4.50 -10.94 -9.08
N VAL A 218 3.42 -11.56 -8.59
CA VAL A 218 2.88 -11.37 -7.26
C VAL A 218 3.19 -12.63 -6.48
N ARG A 219 3.74 -12.49 -5.29
CA ARG A 219 3.97 -13.61 -4.38
C ARG A 219 3.04 -13.48 -3.18
N ILE A 220 2.47 -14.61 -2.78
CA ILE A 220 1.65 -14.73 -1.57
C ILE A 220 2.48 -15.48 -0.53
N TRP A 221 2.68 -14.82 0.62
CA TRP A 221 3.42 -15.35 1.75
C TRP A 221 2.45 -15.66 2.88
N ARG A 222 2.66 -16.75 3.58
CA ARG A 222 1.84 -17.13 4.72
C ARG A 222 2.66 -17.21 6.00
N GLN A 223 2.08 -16.71 7.09
CA GLN A 223 2.62 -16.84 8.44
C GLN A 223 2.26 -18.18 9.03
N TYR A 224 3.26 -18.87 9.58
CA TYR A 224 3.10 -20.09 10.38
C TYR A 224 3.59 -19.82 11.78
N LEU A 225 2.72 -20.01 12.77
CA LEU A 225 3.06 -19.81 14.18
C LEU A 225 3.81 -21.02 14.73
N PRO A 226 4.65 -20.86 15.79
CA PRO A 226 5.24 -21.98 16.48
C PRO A 226 4.18 -22.97 16.95
N GLY A 227 4.41 -24.28 16.73
CA GLY A 227 3.45 -25.33 17.09
C GLY A 227 2.23 -25.40 16.15
N ASN A 228 2.32 -24.87 14.93
CA ASN A 228 1.23 -24.91 13.96
C ASN A 228 0.85 -26.36 13.58
N GLU A 229 -0.43 -26.57 13.26
CA GLU A 229 -0.96 -27.88 12.89
C GLU A 229 -0.43 -28.40 11.56
N GLN A 230 0.08 -27.52 10.70
CA GLN A 230 0.63 -27.86 9.38
C GLN A 230 2.02 -28.47 9.46
N GLY A 231 2.68 -28.44 10.61
CA GLY A 231 4.00 -29.02 10.82
C GLY A 231 5.14 -28.20 10.23
N VAL A 232 4.93 -26.93 9.94
CA VAL A 232 5.97 -26.02 9.46
C VAL A 232 6.87 -25.63 10.62
N ALA A 233 8.20 -25.87 10.46
CA ALA A 233 9.19 -25.56 11.49
C ALA A 233 9.36 -24.03 11.62
N CYS A 234 9.36 -23.58 12.89
CA CYS A 234 9.64 -22.19 13.24
C CYS A 234 10.93 -22.12 14.04
N SER A 235 11.67 -21.03 13.88
CA SER A 235 12.90 -20.76 14.63
C SER A 235 12.52 -20.24 16.02
N SER A 236 12.79 -21.03 17.06
CA SER A 236 12.48 -20.72 18.47
C SER A 236 11.01 -20.27 18.68
N SER A 237 10.76 -19.06 19.16
CA SER A 237 9.43 -18.51 19.44
C SER A 237 8.86 -17.67 18.29
N ASP A 238 9.63 -17.48 17.21
CA ASP A 238 9.24 -16.60 16.10
C ASP A 238 8.43 -17.32 15.04
N PRO A 239 7.40 -16.65 14.45
CA PRO A 239 6.69 -17.16 13.29
C PRO A 239 7.62 -17.39 12.10
N SER A 240 7.28 -18.36 11.26
CA SER A 240 7.91 -18.61 9.97
C SER A 240 7.01 -18.10 8.86
N TRP A 241 7.58 -17.53 7.81
CA TRP A 241 6.86 -17.06 6.63
C TRP A 241 7.32 -17.87 5.41
N LYS A 242 6.37 -18.39 4.64
CA LYS A 242 6.63 -19.19 3.44
C LYS A 242 5.87 -18.64 2.24
N CYS A 243 6.51 -18.64 1.07
CA CYS A 243 5.83 -18.38 -0.19
C CYS A 243 4.94 -19.56 -0.54
N ILE A 244 3.63 -19.34 -0.55
CA ILE A 244 2.63 -20.39 -0.82
C ILE A 244 2.05 -20.31 -2.23
N CYS A 245 2.25 -19.19 -2.93
CA CYS A 245 1.74 -18.98 -4.28
C CYS A 245 2.56 -17.91 -5.00
N THR A 246 2.83 -18.13 -6.27
CA THR A 246 3.44 -17.14 -7.16
C THR A 246 2.54 -16.96 -8.38
N LEU A 247 2.03 -15.74 -8.58
CA LEU A 247 1.25 -15.39 -9.77
C LEU A 247 2.23 -14.88 -10.84
N SER A 248 2.44 -15.68 -11.87
CA SER A 248 3.37 -15.38 -12.97
C SER A 248 2.70 -15.59 -14.32
N GLY A 249 3.23 -14.95 -15.37
CA GLY A 249 2.69 -15.06 -16.71
C GLY A 249 1.50 -14.18 -17.05
N PHE A 250 1.05 -13.32 -16.12
CA PHE A 250 -0.09 -12.43 -16.32
C PHE A 250 0.34 -11.02 -16.70
N HIS A 251 1.41 -10.52 -16.12
CA HIS A 251 1.89 -9.14 -16.26
C HIS A 251 3.03 -9.06 -17.26
N SER A 252 3.01 -8.06 -18.13
CA SER A 252 4.05 -7.86 -19.17
C SER A 252 5.09 -6.81 -18.78
N ARG A 253 4.89 -6.09 -17.67
CA ARG A 253 5.76 -5.05 -17.15
C ARG A 253 5.78 -5.10 -15.62
N THR A 254 6.55 -4.17 -15.00
CA THR A 254 6.60 -3.99 -13.56
C THR A 254 5.22 -3.87 -12.94
N ILE A 255 5.00 -4.57 -11.83
CA ILE A 255 3.82 -4.42 -11.00
C ILE A 255 4.14 -3.42 -9.90
N TYR A 256 3.56 -2.23 -9.98
CA TYR A 256 3.86 -1.14 -9.05
C TYR A 256 3.05 -1.20 -7.76
N ASP A 257 1.89 -1.81 -7.78
CA ASP A 257 1.05 -1.88 -6.59
C ASP A 257 0.20 -3.14 -6.57
N VAL A 258 -0.12 -3.58 -5.37
CA VAL A 258 -1.02 -4.69 -5.09
C VAL A 258 -1.93 -4.28 -3.94
N ALA A 259 -3.23 -4.51 -4.07
CA ALA A 259 -4.23 -4.17 -3.06
C ALA A 259 -5.15 -5.36 -2.80
N TRP A 260 -5.26 -5.73 -1.53
CA TRP A 260 -6.14 -6.83 -1.11
C TRP A 260 -7.44 -6.27 -0.54
N CYS A 261 -8.56 -6.62 -1.15
CA CYS A 261 -9.86 -6.12 -0.70
C CYS A 261 -10.24 -6.74 0.65
N SER A 262 -10.47 -5.89 1.65
CA SER A 262 -10.88 -6.34 2.98
C SER A 262 -12.31 -6.87 3.04
N LEU A 263 -13.15 -6.53 2.06
CA LEU A 263 -14.56 -6.94 2.02
C LEU A 263 -14.79 -8.24 1.25
N THR A 264 -14.00 -8.49 0.20
CA THR A 264 -14.24 -9.62 -0.71
C THR A 264 -13.07 -10.60 -0.81
N GLY A 265 -11.87 -10.19 -0.39
CA GLY A 265 -10.64 -10.96 -0.60
C GLY A 265 -10.07 -10.89 -2.01
N ALA A 266 -10.65 -10.10 -2.91
CA ALA A 266 -10.12 -9.89 -4.25
C ALA A 266 -8.78 -9.14 -4.21
N LEU A 267 -7.86 -9.51 -5.09
CA LEU A 267 -6.53 -8.92 -5.20
C LEU A 267 -6.42 -8.12 -6.49
N ALA A 268 -6.16 -6.83 -6.39
CA ALA A 268 -5.95 -5.96 -7.56
C ALA A 268 -4.49 -5.61 -7.74
N THR A 269 -4.04 -5.48 -8.99
CA THR A 269 -2.68 -5.06 -9.34
C THR A 269 -2.69 -3.86 -10.27
N ALA A 270 -1.70 -2.97 -10.07
CA ALA A 270 -1.39 -1.83 -10.93
C ALA A 270 -0.07 -2.11 -11.66
N CYS A 271 -0.07 -2.00 -12.98
CA CYS A 271 1.07 -2.45 -13.79
C CYS A 271 1.56 -1.36 -14.75
N GLY A 272 2.85 -1.41 -15.08
CA GLY A 272 3.48 -0.55 -16.08
C GLY A 272 3.08 -0.84 -17.52
N ASP A 273 2.22 -1.83 -17.75
CA ASP A 273 1.60 -2.10 -19.05
C ASP A 273 0.25 -1.37 -19.23
N ASP A 274 -0.01 -0.34 -18.45
CA ASP A 274 -1.21 0.52 -18.45
C ASP A 274 -2.48 -0.21 -17.99
N ALA A 275 -2.35 -1.41 -17.45
CA ALA A 275 -3.44 -2.30 -17.12
C ALA A 275 -3.71 -2.41 -15.62
N ILE A 276 -4.97 -2.73 -15.32
CA ILE A 276 -5.41 -3.20 -14.01
C ILE A 276 -5.87 -4.65 -14.16
N ARG A 277 -5.49 -5.50 -13.18
CA ARG A 277 -5.92 -6.90 -13.11
C ARG A 277 -6.50 -7.18 -11.74
N VAL A 278 -7.51 -8.04 -11.70
CA VAL A 278 -8.10 -8.54 -10.46
C VAL A 278 -8.02 -10.06 -10.45
N PHE A 279 -7.61 -10.58 -9.32
CA PHE A 279 -7.47 -12.01 -9.08
C PHE A 279 -8.33 -12.42 -7.90
N GLU A 280 -8.90 -13.61 -7.95
CA GLU A 280 -9.60 -14.22 -6.84
C GLU A 280 -9.07 -15.61 -6.58
N GLU A 281 -9.02 -15.99 -5.30
CA GLU A 281 -8.68 -17.35 -4.91
C GLU A 281 -9.76 -18.32 -5.41
N ASP A 282 -9.33 -19.41 -6.04
CA ASP A 282 -10.25 -20.39 -6.59
C ASP A 282 -11.03 -21.11 -5.47
N PRO A 283 -12.36 -21.30 -5.63
CA PRO A 283 -13.14 -22.05 -4.65
C PRO A 283 -12.58 -23.44 -4.44
N GLY A 284 -12.40 -23.83 -3.16
CA GLY A 284 -11.88 -25.13 -2.81
C GLY A 284 -10.38 -25.34 -3.04
N SER A 285 -9.63 -24.29 -3.32
CA SER A 285 -8.17 -24.39 -3.40
C SER A 285 -7.56 -24.75 -2.04
N ASP A 286 -6.44 -25.45 -2.05
CA ASP A 286 -5.71 -25.82 -0.83
C ASP A 286 -5.14 -24.55 -0.15
N PRO A 287 -5.50 -24.25 1.10
CA PRO A 287 -4.94 -23.09 1.82
C PRO A 287 -3.42 -23.09 1.96
N GLN A 288 -2.78 -24.24 1.83
CA GLN A 288 -1.32 -24.39 1.87
C GLN A 288 -0.65 -24.14 0.51
N GLN A 289 -1.40 -24.33 -0.57
CA GLN A 289 -0.98 -24.08 -1.95
C GLN A 289 -2.14 -23.49 -2.73
N PRO A 290 -2.57 -22.26 -2.38
CA PRO A 290 -3.74 -21.66 -3.00
C PRO A 290 -3.51 -21.38 -4.48
N THR A 291 -4.58 -21.46 -5.25
CA THR A 291 -4.59 -21.06 -6.65
C THR A 291 -5.49 -19.84 -6.82
N PHE A 292 -5.08 -18.94 -7.70
CA PHE A 292 -5.81 -17.71 -8.02
C PHE A 292 -6.09 -17.67 -9.51
N SER A 293 -7.28 -17.20 -9.85
CA SER A 293 -7.69 -16.97 -11.24
C SER A 293 -7.76 -15.48 -11.54
N LEU A 294 -7.37 -15.11 -12.75
CA LEU A 294 -7.58 -13.75 -13.27
C LEU A 294 -9.07 -13.58 -13.58
N THR A 295 -9.75 -12.73 -12.80
CA THR A 295 -11.19 -12.50 -12.93
C THR A 295 -11.56 -11.21 -13.64
N ALA A 296 -10.61 -10.26 -13.73
CA ALA A 296 -10.77 -9.05 -14.52
C ALA A 296 -9.41 -8.61 -15.08
N HIS A 297 -9.42 -8.16 -16.32
CA HIS A 297 -8.25 -7.60 -16.99
C HIS A 297 -8.69 -6.43 -17.85
N LEU A 298 -8.19 -5.24 -17.53
CA LEU A 298 -8.44 -4.03 -18.28
C LEU A 298 -7.12 -3.52 -18.86
N PRO A 299 -6.82 -3.82 -20.15
CA PRO A 299 -5.49 -3.60 -20.73
C PRO A 299 -5.13 -2.14 -20.96
N GLN A 300 -6.10 -1.24 -21.00
CA GLN A 300 -5.89 0.21 -21.13
C GLN A 300 -6.73 0.96 -20.10
N ALA A 301 -6.51 0.63 -18.84
CA ALA A 301 -7.17 1.33 -17.74
C ALA A 301 -6.78 2.81 -17.71
N HIS A 302 -5.52 3.08 -18.01
CA HIS A 302 -4.94 4.42 -18.17
C HIS A 302 -4.13 4.49 -19.46
N SER A 303 -3.73 5.70 -19.86
CA SER A 303 -2.91 5.92 -21.06
C SER A 303 -1.41 5.73 -20.82
N GLN A 304 -1.00 5.59 -19.55
CA GLN A 304 0.37 5.38 -19.11
C GLN A 304 0.40 4.40 -17.92
N ASP A 305 1.58 4.16 -17.34
CA ASP A 305 1.79 3.26 -16.22
C ASP A 305 0.76 3.51 -15.11
N VAL A 306 0.16 2.45 -14.59
CA VAL A 306 -0.71 2.51 -13.43
C VAL A 306 0.15 2.34 -12.18
N ASN A 307 0.16 3.35 -11.30
CA ASN A 307 1.04 3.40 -10.13
C ASN A 307 0.41 2.88 -8.86
N CYS A 308 -0.90 2.96 -8.73
CA CYS A 308 -1.61 2.59 -7.50
C CYS A 308 -3.03 2.14 -7.80
N VAL A 309 -3.49 1.18 -7.03
CA VAL A 309 -4.89 0.74 -6.96
C VAL A 309 -5.30 0.67 -5.49
N ALA A 310 -6.52 1.07 -5.18
CA ALA A 310 -7.02 1.09 -3.81
C ALA A 310 -8.51 0.72 -3.76
N TRP A 311 -8.81 -0.35 -3.03
CA TRP A 311 -10.18 -0.75 -2.76
C TRP A 311 -10.81 0.15 -1.71
N ASN A 312 -12.06 0.57 -1.95
CA ASN A 312 -12.81 1.29 -0.93
C ASN A 312 -13.08 0.36 0.27
N PRO A 313 -12.80 0.79 1.51
CA PRO A 313 -12.93 -0.09 2.67
C PRO A 313 -14.37 -0.34 3.11
N LYS A 314 -15.35 0.41 2.59
CA LYS A 314 -16.76 0.33 2.99
C LYS A 314 -17.69 -0.03 1.84
N GLU A 315 -17.39 0.37 0.62
CA GLU A 315 -18.18 0.07 -0.56
C GLU A 315 -17.57 -1.09 -1.34
N GLN A 316 -18.28 -2.22 -1.34
CA GLN A 316 -17.83 -3.43 -2.01
C GLN A 316 -17.68 -3.23 -3.52
N GLY A 317 -16.52 -3.61 -4.06
CA GLY A 317 -16.24 -3.55 -5.48
C GLY A 317 -15.85 -2.17 -6.02
N LEU A 318 -15.81 -1.12 -5.20
CA LEU A 318 -15.32 0.19 -5.64
C LEU A 318 -13.79 0.21 -5.57
N LEU A 319 -13.17 0.40 -6.73
CA LEU A 319 -11.71 0.48 -6.89
C LEU A 319 -11.32 1.83 -7.46
N ALA A 320 -10.33 2.47 -6.88
CA ALA A 320 -9.70 3.67 -7.43
C ALA A 320 -8.32 3.33 -7.97
N SER A 321 -7.91 4.01 -9.04
CA SER A 321 -6.57 3.88 -9.62
C SER A 321 -6.00 5.23 -10.01
N CYS A 322 -4.68 5.32 -10.08
CA CYS A 322 -3.98 6.50 -10.59
C CYS A 322 -2.77 6.11 -11.43
N SER A 323 -2.31 7.05 -12.24
CA SER A 323 -1.33 6.78 -13.28
C SER A 323 -0.38 7.95 -13.51
N ASP A 324 0.69 7.67 -14.23
CA ASP A 324 1.60 8.68 -14.80
C ASP A 324 0.88 9.68 -15.72
N ASP A 325 -0.32 9.33 -16.21
CA ASP A 325 -1.16 10.26 -16.99
C ASP A 325 -1.79 11.39 -16.15
N GLY A 326 -1.57 11.38 -14.83
CA GLY A 326 -2.10 12.38 -13.91
C GLY A 326 -3.57 12.21 -13.55
N GLU A 327 -4.22 11.18 -14.03
CA GLU A 327 -5.64 10.95 -13.82
C GLU A 327 -5.91 10.00 -12.66
N LEU A 328 -7.06 10.21 -12.00
CA LEU A 328 -7.75 9.22 -11.18
C LEU A 328 -8.83 8.55 -12.01
N ALA A 329 -9.01 7.27 -11.82
CA ALA A 329 -10.13 6.52 -12.38
C ALA A 329 -10.83 5.74 -11.28
N PHE A 330 -12.14 5.62 -11.40
CA PHE A 330 -13.00 4.91 -10.46
C PHE A 330 -13.70 3.79 -11.20
N TRP A 331 -13.65 2.58 -10.62
CA TRP A 331 -14.10 1.34 -11.24
C TRP A 331 -15.06 0.61 -10.33
N LYS A 332 -16.06 -0.04 -10.92
CA LYS A 332 -16.89 -1.02 -10.23
C LYS A 332 -16.48 -2.42 -10.67
N TYR A 333 -16.02 -3.19 -9.70
CA TYR A 333 -15.73 -4.61 -9.87
C TYR A 333 -16.96 -5.42 -9.49
N GLN A 334 -17.36 -6.30 -10.39
CA GLN A 334 -18.44 -7.26 -10.17
C GLN A 334 -17.83 -8.65 -10.15
N GLN A 335 -17.97 -9.34 -9.01
CA GLN A 335 -17.55 -10.73 -8.93
C GLN A 335 -18.29 -11.56 -10.00
N PRO A 336 -17.62 -12.50 -10.68
CA PRO A 336 -18.31 -13.44 -11.55
C PRO A 336 -19.35 -14.17 -10.75
N GLU A 337 -20.61 -14.18 -11.23
CA GLU A 337 -21.64 -15.01 -10.63
C GLU A 337 -21.15 -16.46 -10.66
N GLY A 338 -21.15 -17.12 -9.51
CA GLY A 338 -20.66 -18.48 -9.36
C GLY A 338 -21.36 -19.41 -10.37
N LEU A 339 -20.57 -20.17 -11.11
CA LEU A 339 -21.04 -21.31 -11.88
C LEU A 339 -21.45 -22.44 -10.96
#